data_096491d6488b4efa2532c09e9609919d
#
_entry.id   096491d6488b4efa2532c09e9609919d
#
_cell.length_a   1.000
_cell.length_b   1.000
_cell.length_c   1.000
_cell.angle_alpha   90.00
_cell.angle_beta   90.00
_cell.angle_gamma   90.00
#
_symmetry.space_group_name_H-M   'P 1'
#
loop_
_entity.id
_entity.type
_entity.pdbx_description
1 polymer ?
#
loop_
_entity_poly.entity_id
_entity_poly.type
_entity_poly.pdbx_seq_one_letter_code
_entity_poly.pdbx_strand_id
1 'polypeptide(L)'
;KASLNEVLNTKVSYLDLKLELDNLKTTIDNLYLNLELISYEKVQTIDENLDIKEINKASINQELISTHPKVKTLEEDSSKYKEMASLEEAKKYSNVTLSVEYMQNDEQDYGNITVGIPLPLYKTENINALKAKLNSNETNDKLDSFIHNLSLQTNIYLNNLNQSARNYRLIQKEIIPLKQKIQTNIENYNSFDMVKPEESIKNLNELITYETKALDEALKYYESYSQLIYFTNKGLK
;
A
#
# COMPACT_ATOMS: atom_id res chain seq x y z
N LYS A 1 -17.48 54.49 -8.84
CA LYS A 1 -18.30 53.74 -9.83
C LYS A 1 -17.41 52.65 -10.41
N ALA A 2 -17.83 51.40 -10.26
CA ALA A 2 -17.13 50.27 -10.88
C ALA A 2 -17.13 50.40 -12.40
N SER A 3 -16.06 50.09 -13.07
CA SER A 3 -16.00 50.07 -14.53
C SER A 3 -16.81 48.87 -15.05
N LEU A 4 -17.34 48.97 -16.29
CA LEU A 4 -18.05 47.85 -16.91
C LEU A 4 -17.22 46.54 -16.89
N ASN A 5 -15.89 46.64 -17.11
CA ASN A 5 -15.01 45.50 -17.10
C ASN A 5 -14.89 44.85 -15.70
N GLU A 6 -14.88 45.63 -14.63
CA GLU A 6 -14.88 45.09 -13.25
C GLU A 6 -16.17 44.30 -12.97
N VAL A 7 -17.33 44.80 -13.39
CA VAL A 7 -18.61 44.10 -13.25
C VAL A 7 -18.62 42.79 -14.06
N LEU A 8 -18.11 42.84 -15.31
CA LEU A 8 -18.05 41.66 -16.16
C LEU A 8 -17.09 40.60 -15.57
N ASN A 9 -15.90 41.02 -15.10
CA ASN A 9 -14.94 40.10 -14.45
C ASN A 9 -15.51 39.46 -13.18
N THR A 10 -16.22 40.24 -12.36
CA THR A 10 -16.90 39.69 -11.16
C THR A 10 -17.98 38.67 -11.55
N LYS A 11 -18.70 38.93 -12.63
CA LYS A 11 -19.72 37.99 -13.13
C LYS A 11 -19.09 36.70 -13.67
N VAL A 12 -17.94 36.77 -14.37
CA VAL A 12 -17.19 35.60 -14.82
C VAL A 12 -16.74 34.79 -13.61
N SER A 13 -16.11 35.42 -12.61
CA SER A 13 -15.65 34.73 -11.39
C SER A 13 -16.81 34.05 -10.64
N TYR A 14 -17.99 34.69 -10.60
CA TYR A 14 -19.18 34.07 -10.01
C TYR A 14 -19.63 32.81 -10.78
N LEU A 15 -19.62 32.88 -12.12
CA LEU A 15 -19.99 31.73 -12.95
C LEU A 15 -19.00 30.59 -12.86
N ASP A 16 -17.69 30.89 -12.75
CA ASP A 16 -16.64 29.91 -12.55
C ASP A 16 -16.77 29.18 -11.20
N LEU A 17 -17.01 29.93 -10.12
CA LEU A 17 -17.29 29.36 -8.80
C LEU A 17 -18.57 28.49 -8.80
N LYS A 18 -19.60 28.89 -9.54
CA LYS A 18 -20.82 28.09 -9.66
C LYS A 18 -20.55 26.78 -10.40
N LEU A 19 -19.77 26.82 -11.48
CA LEU A 19 -19.37 25.62 -12.22
C LEU A 19 -18.55 24.68 -11.34
N GLU A 20 -17.60 25.21 -10.57
CA GLU A 20 -16.77 24.45 -9.65
C GLU A 20 -17.62 23.78 -8.55
N LEU A 21 -18.59 24.50 -8.00
CA LEU A 21 -19.54 23.96 -7.02
C LEU A 21 -20.38 22.80 -7.59
N ASP A 22 -20.87 22.90 -8.81
CA ASP A 22 -21.66 21.85 -9.45
C ASP A 22 -20.79 20.62 -9.77
N ASN A 23 -19.54 20.81 -10.19
CA ASN A 23 -18.57 19.74 -10.38
C ASN A 23 -18.23 19.03 -9.05
N LEU A 24 -18.05 19.80 -7.98
CA LEU A 24 -17.77 19.27 -6.64
C LEU A 24 -18.94 18.42 -6.11
N LYS A 25 -20.19 18.86 -6.30
CA LYS A 25 -21.38 18.07 -5.93
C LYS A 25 -21.41 16.74 -6.67
N THR A 26 -21.20 16.76 -7.99
CA THR A 26 -21.15 15.53 -8.80
C THR A 26 -20.03 14.60 -8.31
N THR A 27 -18.88 15.14 -7.94
CA THR A 27 -17.75 14.38 -7.41
C THR A 27 -18.12 13.73 -6.08
N ILE A 28 -18.77 14.46 -5.17
CA ILE A 28 -19.26 13.95 -3.89
C ILE A 28 -20.24 12.79 -4.11
N ASP A 29 -21.23 12.97 -4.98
CA ASP A 29 -22.22 11.93 -5.29
C ASP A 29 -21.55 10.66 -5.82
N ASN A 30 -20.57 10.81 -6.72
CA ASN A 30 -19.79 9.68 -7.24
C ASN A 30 -18.94 8.99 -6.17
N LEU A 31 -18.38 9.75 -5.22
CA LEU A 31 -17.61 9.17 -4.09
C LEU A 31 -18.54 8.37 -3.16
N TYR A 32 -19.75 8.84 -2.87
CA TYR A 32 -20.74 8.08 -2.11
C TYR A 32 -21.12 6.78 -2.83
N LEU A 33 -21.37 6.82 -4.14
CA LEU A 33 -21.64 5.62 -4.94
C LEU A 33 -20.48 4.62 -4.93
N ASN A 34 -19.23 5.11 -5.00
CA ASN A 34 -18.06 4.27 -4.89
C ASN A 34 -17.93 3.62 -3.50
N LEU A 35 -18.26 4.34 -2.42
CA LEU A 35 -18.30 3.76 -1.08
C LEU A 35 -19.38 2.68 -0.96
N GLU A 36 -20.59 2.91 -1.51
CA GLU A 36 -21.66 1.92 -1.57
C GLU A 36 -21.22 0.67 -2.36
N LEU A 37 -20.47 0.86 -3.46
CA LEU A 37 -19.95 -0.23 -4.27
C LEU A 37 -18.97 -1.12 -3.49
N ILE A 38 -18.12 -0.53 -2.65
CA ILE A 38 -17.10 -1.24 -1.87
C ILE A 38 -17.68 -1.85 -0.59
N SER A 39 -18.58 -1.12 0.10
CA SER A 39 -19.17 -1.55 1.38
C SER A 39 -20.37 -2.49 1.22
N TYR A 40 -20.99 -2.51 0.04
CA TYR A 40 -22.29 -3.16 -0.21
C TYR A 40 -23.42 -2.63 0.69
N GLU A 41 -23.22 -1.49 1.34
CA GLU A 41 -24.19 -0.83 2.21
C GLU A 41 -24.37 0.61 1.80
N LYS A 42 -25.61 1.12 1.97
CA LYS A 42 -25.93 2.53 1.67
C LYS A 42 -25.31 3.45 2.71
N VAL A 43 -24.33 4.28 2.28
CA VAL A 43 -23.67 5.27 3.14
C VAL A 43 -24.48 6.56 3.12
N GLN A 44 -25.02 6.97 4.27
CA GLN A 44 -25.82 8.20 4.38
C GLN A 44 -25.02 9.39 4.90
N THR A 45 -24.08 9.14 5.81
CA THR A 45 -23.26 10.18 6.43
C THR A 45 -21.85 9.63 6.73
N ILE A 46 -20.85 10.52 6.63
CA ILE A 46 -19.47 10.24 7.00
C ILE A 46 -19.13 11.12 8.19
N ASP A 47 -18.43 10.57 9.18
CA ASP A 47 -17.91 11.36 10.29
C ASP A 47 -16.79 12.29 9.77
N GLU A 48 -16.94 13.58 9.99
CA GLU A 48 -16.01 14.63 9.53
C GLU A 48 -14.78 14.77 10.45
N ASN A 49 -14.70 14.01 11.55
CA ASN A 49 -13.55 14.06 12.45
C ASN A 49 -12.34 13.36 11.85
N LEU A 50 -11.43 14.14 11.31
CA LEU A 50 -10.15 13.67 10.78
C LEU A 50 -9.12 13.55 11.91
N ASP A 51 -8.80 12.33 12.35
CA ASP A 51 -7.74 12.09 13.34
C ASP A 51 -6.38 11.98 12.64
N ILE A 52 -5.75 13.13 12.38
CA ILE A 52 -4.46 13.23 11.68
C ILE A 52 -3.35 13.46 12.70
N LYS A 53 -2.50 12.43 12.90
CA LYS A 53 -1.39 12.43 13.86
C LYS A 53 -0.11 11.90 13.21
N GLU A 54 1.02 12.43 13.67
CA GLU A 54 2.31 11.85 13.30
C GLU A 54 2.50 10.50 13.97
N ILE A 55 3.01 9.54 13.21
CA ILE A 55 3.31 8.20 13.69
C ILE A 55 4.83 8.11 13.93
N ASN A 56 5.20 7.59 15.11
CA ASN A 56 6.61 7.42 15.43
C ASN A 56 7.20 6.24 14.63
N LYS A 57 8.38 6.45 14.06
CA LYS A 57 9.12 5.42 13.34
C LYS A 57 9.39 4.17 14.21
N ALA A 58 9.57 4.33 15.51
CA ALA A 58 9.78 3.22 16.44
C ALA A 58 8.55 2.29 16.59
N SER A 59 7.35 2.75 16.22
CA SER A 59 6.14 1.91 16.23
C SER A 59 6.08 0.91 15.06
N ILE A 60 6.94 1.09 14.05
CA ILE A 60 7.06 0.20 12.90
C ILE A 60 8.29 -0.69 13.11
N ASN A 61 8.10 -1.77 13.84
CA ASN A 61 9.16 -2.74 14.11
C ASN A 61 9.39 -3.66 12.92
N GLN A 62 10.64 -4.15 12.79
CA GLN A 62 11.03 -5.19 11.83
C GLN A 62 10.18 -6.46 11.98
N GLU A 63 9.67 -6.73 13.18
CA GLU A 63 8.73 -7.79 13.52
C GLU A 63 7.40 -7.69 12.75
N LEU A 64 6.90 -6.48 12.46
CA LEU A 64 5.68 -6.29 11.65
C LEU A 64 5.91 -6.67 10.19
N ILE A 65 7.11 -6.43 9.66
CA ILE A 65 7.49 -6.81 8.30
C ILE A 65 7.57 -8.33 8.17
N SER A 66 8.14 -9.02 9.17
CA SER A 66 8.26 -10.48 9.17
C SER A 66 6.90 -11.21 9.28
N THR A 67 5.87 -10.54 9.77
CA THR A 67 4.51 -11.11 9.83
C THR A 67 3.72 -10.96 8.53
N HIS A 68 4.27 -10.29 7.53
CA HIS A 68 3.61 -10.07 6.25
C HIS A 68 3.32 -11.40 5.53
N PRO A 69 2.09 -11.67 5.03
CA PRO A 69 1.72 -12.96 4.44
C PRO A 69 2.64 -13.40 3.30
N LYS A 70 3.07 -12.46 2.46
CA LYS A 70 3.98 -12.74 1.34
C LYS A 70 5.38 -13.15 1.81
N VAL A 71 5.87 -12.60 2.93
CA VAL A 71 7.15 -13.01 3.53
C VAL A 71 7.05 -14.46 3.94
N LYS A 72 6.00 -14.84 4.70
CA LYS A 72 5.77 -16.24 5.11
C LYS A 72 5.67 -17.20 3.93
N THR A 73 4.95 -16.81 2.88
CA THR A 73 4.87 -17.64 1.66
C THR A 73 6.25 -17.89 1.04
N LEU A 74 7.10 -16.85 0.96
CA LEU A 74 8.45 -16.99 0.40
C LEU A 74 9.36 -17.81 1.31
N GLU A 75 9.21 -17.71 2.64
CA GLU A 75 9.94 -18.56 3.61
C GLU A 75 9.56 -20.04 3.46
N GLU A 76 8.27 -20.33 3.33
CA GLU A 76 7.77 -21.69 3.10
C GLU A 76 8.22 -22.26 1.74
N ASP A 77 8.17 -21.44 0.68
CA ASP A 77 8.67 -21.85 -0.63
C ASP A 77 10.17 -22.15 -0.61
N SER A 78 10.97 -21.34 0.11
CA SER A 78 12.41 -21.61 0.28
C SER A 78 12.66 -22.92 1.00
N SER A 79 11.96 -23.18 2.12
CA SER A 79 12.01 -24.44 2.84
C SER A 79 11.64 -25.62 1.97
N LYS A 80 10.56 -25.51 1.19
CA LYS A 80 10.11 -26.53 0.25
C LYS A 80 11.20 -26.89 -0.76
N TYR A 81 11.82 -25.92 -1.40
CA TYR A 81 12.88 -26.20 -2.36
C TYR A 81 14.14 -26.79 -1.71
N LYS A 82 14.45 -26.40 -0.47
CA LYS A 82 15.53 -26.99 0.32
C LYS A 82 15.26 -28.47 0.61
N GLU A 83 14.06 -28.82 1.01
CA GLU A 83 13.66 -30.21 1.23
C GLU A 83 13.62 -31.02 -0.06
N MET A 84 13.16 -30.40 -1.18
CA MET A 84 13.23 -31.03 -2.50
C MET A 84 14.67 -31.33 -2.91
N ALA A 85 15.62 -30.45 -2.62
CA ALA A 85 17.03 -30.70 -2.90
C ALA A 85 17.55 -31.92 -2.09
N SER A 86 17.18 -31.99 -0.80
CA SER A 86 17.54 -33.14 0.06
C SER A 86 16.91 -34.46 -0.42
N LEU A 87 15.64 -34.37 -0.88
CA LEU A 87 14.95 -35.53 -1.45
C LEU A 87 15.63 -36.03 -2.72
N GLU A 88 15.99 -35.14 -3.65
CA GLU A 88 16.69 -35.50 -4.88
C GLU A 88 18.10 -36.05 -4.59
N GLU A 89 18.78 -35.55 -3.55
CA GLU A 89 20.03 -36.13 -3.09
C GLU A 89 19.85 -37.55 -2.50
N ALA A 90 18.77 -37.76 -1.73
CA ALA A 90 18.45 -39.08 -1.17
C ALA A 90 18.09 -40.13 -2.25
N LYS A 91 17.46 -39.70 -3.36
CA LYS A 91 17.13 -40.57 -4.50
C LYS A 91 18.34 -41.23 -5.15
N LYS A 92 19.55 -40.67 -5.00
CA LYS A 92 20.77 -41.31 -5.46
C LYS A 92 20.97 -42.70 -4.89
N TYR A 93 20.43 -42.98 -3.70
CA TYR A 93 20.58 -44.21 -2.94
C TYR A 93 19.27 -44.97 -2.79
N SER A 94 18.16 -44.50 -3.30
CA SER A 94 16.82 -44.98 -2.97
C SER A 94 16.31 -46.17 -3.79
N ASN A 95 16.98 -46.56 -4.85
CA ASN A 95 16.47 -47.57 -5.77
C ASN A 95 17.15 -48.93 -5.62
N VAL A 96 17.59 -49.29 -4.44
CA VAL A 96 18.00 -50.68 -4.17
C VAL A 96 16.74 -51.52 -4.10
N THR A 97 16.55 -52.41 -5.07
CA THR A 97 15.43 -53.32 -5.11
C THR A 97 15.88 -54.67 -4.59
N LEU A 98 15.16 -55.16 -3.58
CA LEU A 98 15.30 -56.53 -3.13
C LEU A 98 14.00 -57.26 -3.50
N SER A 99 14.10 -58.26 -4.37
CA SER A 99 12.98 -59.10 -4.70
C SER A 99 13.30 -60.56 -4.29
N VAL A 100 12.31 -61.18 -3.71
CA VAL A 100 12.34 -62.61 -3.37
C VAL A 100 11.21 -63.25 -4.19
N GLU A 101 11.58 -64.19 -5.01
CA GLU A 101 10.65 -64.88 -5.87
C GLU A 101 10.75 -66.40 -5.56
N TYR A 102 9.63 -67.04 -5.31
CA TYR A 102 9.52 -68.47 -5.17
C TYR A 102 8.65 -69.02 -6.28
N MET A 103 9.18 -69.95 -7.07
CA MET A 103 8.46 -70.62 -8.13
C MET A 103 8.34 -72.08 -7.77
N GLN A 104 7.09 -72.56 -7.74
CA GLN A 104 6.75 -73.95 -7.58
C GLN A 104 6.45 -74.55 -8.95
N ASN A 105 7.15 -75.63 -9.28
CA ASN A 105 6.95 -76.36 -10.54
C ASN A 105 6.85 -77.87 -10.23
N ASP A 106 6.15 -78.64 -11.09
CA ASP A 106 5.93 -80.07 -10.87
C ASP A 106 7.21 -80.91 -10.82
N GLU A 107 8.30 -80.38 -11.32
CA GLU A 107 9.59 -81.07 -11.33
C GLU A 107 10.59 -80.59 -10.27
N GLN A 108 10.67 -79.29 -9.96
CA GLN A 108 11.55 -78.72 -8.96
C GLN A 108 11.11 -77.33 -8.52
N ASP A 109 11.07 -77.11 -7.19
CA ASP A 109 10.83 -75.78 -6.62
C ASP A 109 12.16 -74.99 -6.60
N TYR A 110 12.12 -73.74 -6.98
CA TYR A 110 13.26 -72.87 -6.84
C TYR A 110 12.88 -71.48 -6.32
N GLY A 111 13.82 -70.87 -5.60
CA GLY A 111 13.71 -69.54 -5.06
C GLY A 111 14.82 -68.65 -5.59
N ASN A 112 14.48 -67.46 -6.01
CA ASN A 112 15.40 -66.41 -6.44
C ASN A 112 15.40 -65.25 -5.45
N ILE A 113 16.59 -64.81 -5.08
CA ILE A 113 16.79 -63.51 -4.41
C ILE A 113 17.53 -62.60 -5.37
N THR A 114 16.91 -61.53 -5.76
CA THR A 114 17.47 -60.57 -6.68
C THR A 114 17.71 -59.25 -5.96
N VAL A 115 18.96 -58.73 -6.02
CA VAL A 115 19.29 -57.38 -5.54
C VAL A 115 19.58 -56.54 -6.77
N GLY A 116 18.70 -55.56 -7.02
CA GLY A 116 18.90 -54.56 -8.09
C GLY A 116 19.53 -53.30 -7.49
N ILE A 117 20.70 -52.93 -7.97
CA ILE A 117 21.37 -51.66 -7.60
C ILE A 117 21.38 -50.78 -8.86
N PRO A 118 20.72 -49.63 -8.88
CA PRO A 118 20.77 -48.73 -10.02
C PRO A 118 22.18 -48.13 -10.12
N LEU A 119 22.74 -48.19 -11.29
CA LEU A 119 23.99 -47.50 -11.60
C LEU A 119 23.62 -46.11 -12.17
N PRO A 120 24.01 -44.99 -11.52
CA PRO A 120 23.70 -43.64 -11.99
C PRO A 120 24.59 -43.24 -13.18
N LEU A 121 24.36 -43.84 -14.34
CA LEU A 121 25.18 -43.63 -15.53
C LEU A 121 25.00 -42.21 -16.12
N TYR A 122 23.86 -41.59 -15.91
CA TYR A 122 23.51 -40.28 -16.54
C TYR A 122 23.57 -39.11 -15.59
N LYS A 123 23.84 -39.30 -14.30
CA LYS A 123 23.92 -38.23 -13.27
C LYS A 123 22.70 -37.28 -13.21
N THR A 124 21.54 -37.75 -13.65
CA THR A 124 20.28 -36.94 -13.71
C THR A 124 19.85 -36.49 -12.33
N GLU A 125 20.06 -37.36 -11.30
CA GLU A 125 19.75 -37.05 -9.90
C GLU A 125 20.61 -35.88 -9.37
N ASN A 126 21.89 -35.83 -9.78
CA ASN A 126 22.76 -34.71 -9.43
C ASN A 126 22.30 -33.40 -10.05
N ILE A 127 21.79 -33.44 -11.28
CA ILE A 127 21.25 -32.25 -11.99
C ILE A 127 19.97 -31.79 -11.30
N ASN A 128 19.09 -32.72 -10.94
CA ASN A 128 17.83 -32.38 -10.27
C ASN A 128 18.08 -31.82 -8.85
N ALA A 129 19.00 -32.39 -8.08
CA ALA A 129 19.39 -31.86 -6.79
C ALA A 129 20.01 -30.46 -6.91
N LEU A 130 20.89 -30.23 -7.91
CA LEU A 130 21.47 -28.92 -8.18
C LEU A 130 20.38 -27.92 -8.58
N LYS A 131 19.44 -28.30 -9.44
CA LYS A 131 18.32 -27.45 -9.86
C LYS A 131 17.45 -27.06 -8.66
N ALA A 132 17.11 -28.00 -7.79
CA ALA A 132 16.32 -27.72 -6.58
C ALA A 132 17.09 -26.78 -5.62
N LYS A 133 18.40 -26.96 -5.47
CA LYS A 133 19.26 -26.06 -4.68
C LYS A 133 19.32 -24.64 -5.26
N LEU A 134 19.44 -24.53 -6.57
CA LEU A 134 19.41 -23.21 -7.25
C LEU A 134 18.06 -22.53 -7.07
N ASN A 135 16.95 -23.26 -7.17
CA ASN A 135 15.61 -22.71 -6.91
C ASN A 135 15.46 -22.26 -5.45
N SER A 136 16.04 -22.98 -4.48
CA SER A 136 16.05 -22.56 -3.07
C SER A 136 16.83 -21.25 -2.90
N ASN A 137 18.01 -21.13 -3.50
CA ASN A 137 18.79 -19.90 -3.45
C ASN A 137 18.05 -18.73 -4.11
N GLU A 138 17.48 -18.95 -5.31
CA GLU A 138 16.67 -17.93 -5.99
C GLU A 138 15.49 -17.46 -5.12
N THR A 139 14.83 -18.39 -4.42
CA THR A 139 13.72 -18.04 -3.53
C THR A 139 14.18 -17.25 -2.31
N ASN A 140 15.36 -17.59 -1.74
CA ASN A 140 15.98 -16.80 -0.68
C ASN A 140 16.33 -15.39 -1.15
N ASP A 141 16.95 -15.25 -2.34
CA ASP A 141 17.26 -13.93 -2.90
C ASP A 141 15.99 -13.10 -3.14
N LYS A 142 14.90 -13.74 -3.59
CA LYS A 142 13.58 -13.09 -3.72
C LYS A 142 13.01 -12.67 -2.35
N LEU A 143 13.17 -13.50 -1.33
CA LEU A 143 12.73 -13.19 0.04
C LEU A 143 13.49 -11.97 0.59
N ASP A 144 14.82 -11.98 0.50
CA ASP A 144 15.66 -10.88 0.98
C ASP A 144 15.35 -9.57 0.23
N SER A 145 15.22 -9.65 -1.10
CA SER A 145 14.83 -8.51 -1.93
C SER A 145 13.45 -7.98 -1.57
N PHE A 146 12.49 -8.88 -1.30
CA PHE A 146 11.13 -8.49 -0.91
C PHE A 146 11.12 -7.80 0.45
N ILE A 147 11.79 -8.36 1.47
CA ILE A 147 11.91 -7.76 2.81
C ILE A 147 12.57 -6.38 2.73
N HIS A 148 13.66 -6.26 1.95
CA HIS A 148 14.34 -4.98 1.76
C HIS A 148 13.42 -3.93 1.12
N ASN A 149 12.75 -4.29 0.04
CA ASN A 149 11.80 -3.40 -0.64
C ASN A 149 10.62 -3.03 0.27
N LEU A 150 10.07 -3.98 1.02
CA LEU A 150 9.00 -3.75 1.97
C LEU A 150 9.41 -2.74 3.05
N SER A 151 10.62 -2.89 3.60
CA SER A 151 11.19 -1.97 4.59
C SER A 151 11.37 -0.56 4.04
N LEU A 152 11.90 -0.41 2.82
CA LEU A 152 12.07 0.89 2.17
C LEU A 152 10.73 1.55 1.87
N GLN A 153 9.79 0.82 1.29
CA GLN A 153 8.44 1.31 0.98
C GLN A 153 7.71 1.77 2.25
N THR A 154 7.78 0.99 3.32
CA THR A 154 7.22 1.34 4.63
C THR A 154 7.80 2.67 5.14
N ASN A 155 9.13 2.87 5.04
CA ASN A 155 9.75 4.13 5.43
C ASN A 155 9.31 5.31 4.55
N ILE A 156 9.15 5.11 3.23
CA ILE A 156 8.67 6.14 2.31
C ILE A 156 7.25 6.57 2.69
N TYR A 157 6.33 5.61 2.86
CA TYR A 157 4.95 5.94 3.24
C TYR A 157 4.86 6.57 4.62
N LEU A 158 5.67 6.14 5.59
CA LEU A 158 5.75 6.79 6.89
C LEU A 158 6.22 8.25 6.80
N ASN A 159 7.24 8.51 6.00
CA ASN A 159 7.72 9.87 5.80
C ASN A 159 6.66 10.75 5.13
N ASN A 160 5.99 10.23 4.09
CA ASN A 160 4.91 10.94 3.40
C ASN A 160 3.73 11.22 4.35
N LEU A 161 3.30 10.23 5.13
CA LEU A 161 2.26 10.37 6.15
C LEU A 161 2.59 11.47 7.16
N ASN A 162 3.80 11.43 7.73
CA ASN A 162 4.22 12.41 8.73
C ASN A 162 4.38 13.81 8.12
N GLN A 163 4.81 13.91 6.86
CA GLN A 163 4.86 15.18 6.15
C GLN A 163 3.46 15.74 5.95
N SER A 164 2.51 14.93 5.45
CA SER A 164 1.13 15.36 5.25
C SER A 164 0.47 15.76 6.58
N ALA A 165 0.73 15.03 7.67
CA ALA A 165 0.25 15.39 9.01
C ALA A 165 0.77 16.76 9.47
N ARG A 166 2.06 17.06 9.26
CA ARG A 166 2.64 18.38 9.59
C ARG A 166 2.06 19.49 8.72
N ASN A 167 1.95 19.25 7.41
CA ASN A 167 1.40 20.22 6.46
C ASN A 167 -0.07 20.53 6.80
N TYR A 168 -0.88 19.50 7.03
CA TYR A 168 -2.27 19.66 7.46
C TYR A 168 -2.38 20.51 8.72
N ARG A 169 -1.58 20.20 9.75
CA ARG A 169 -1.57 20.95 11.00
C ARG A 169 -1.15 22.40 10.82
N LEU A 170 -0.11 22.67 10.02
CA LEU A 170 0.35 24.01 9.71
C LEU A 170 -0.75 24.83 8.99
N ILE A 171 -1.39 24.23 8.01
CA ILE A 171 -2.47 24.90 7.26
C ILE A 171 -3.66 25.19 8.18
N GLN A 172 -4.14 24.19 8.91
CA GLN A 172 -5.33 24.32 9.76
C GLN A 172 -5.13 25.21 10.98
N LYS A 173 -3.97 25.12 11.64
CA LYS A 173 -3.75 25.85 12.91
C LYS A 173 -3.09 27.21 12.75
N GLU A 174 -2.42 27.47 11.65
CA GLU A 174 -1.67 28.71 11.47
C GLU A 174 -2.16 29.50 10.24
N ILE A 175 -2.17 28.89 9.04
CA ILE A 175 -2.45 29.65 7.81
C ILE A 175 -3.91 30.07 7.72
N ILE A 176 -4.85 29.13 7.89
CA ILE A 176 -6.30 29.42 7.80
C ILE A 176 -6.72 30.48 8.83
N PRO A 177 -6.36 30.38 10.13
CA PRO A 177 -6.72 31.42 11.10
C PRO A 177 -6.12 32.79 10.77
N LEU A 178 -4.89 32.85 10.23
CA LEU A 178 -4.31 34.11 9.78
C LEU A 178 -5.06 34.71 8.59
N LYS A 179 -5.46 33.88 7.61
CA LYS A 179 -6.27 34.32 6.46
C LYS A 179 -7.65 34.80 6.88
N GLN A 180 -8.31 34.11 7.82
CA GLN A 180 -9.59 34.53 8.40
C GLN A 180 -9.47 35.87 9.12
N LYS A 181 -8.38 36.10 9.88
CA LYS A 181 -8.11 37.36 10.56
C LYS A 181 -7.87 38.49 9.56
N ILE A 182 -7.14 38.22 8.45
CA ILE A 182 -6.97 39.19 7.36
C ILE A 182 -8.34 39.54 6.76
N GLN A 183 -9.19 38.54 6.50
CA GLN A 183 -10.52 38.76 5.95
C GLN A 183 -11.39 39.63 6.87
N THR A 184 -11.40 39.34 8.17
CA THR A 184 -12.11 40.16 9.16
C THR A 184 -11.59 41.61 9.18
N ASN A 185 -10.28 41.82 9.06
CA ASN A 185 -9.73 43.17 9.00
C ASN A 185 -10.16 43.87 7.71
N ILE A 186 -10.12 43.21 6.56
CA ILE A 186 -10.59 43.77 5.28
C ILE A 186 -12.05 44.17 5.40
N GLU A 187 -12.92 43.35 5.96
CA GLU A 187 -14.34 43.62 6.14
C GLU A 187 -14.58 44.81 7.06
N ASN A 188 -13.84 44.94 8.15
CA ASN A 188 -13.92 46.08 9.05
C ASN A 188 -13.47 47.39 8.39
N TYR A 189 -12.47 47.38 7.53
CA TYR A 189 -11.99 48.55 6.82
C TYR A 189 -12.88 48.91 5.62
N ASN A 190 -13.60 47.95 4.99
CA ASN A 190 -14.56 48.18 3.94
C ASN A 190 -15.72 49.08 4.39
N SER A 191 -16.10 49.05 5.68
CA SER A 191 -17.10 49.94 6.25
C SER A 191 -16.69 51.42 6.23
N PHE A 192 -15.41 51.71 5.96
CA PHE A 192 -14.86 53.07 5.84
C PHE A 192 -14.47 53.47 4.40
N ASP A 193 -14.92 52.75 3.37
CA ASP A 193 -14.55 52.96 1.94
C ASP A 193 -13.04 52.92 1.65
N MET A 194 -12.24 52.27 2.49
CA MET A 194 -10.79 52.25 2.38
C MET A 194 -10.21 51.05 1.65
N VAL A 195 -10.98 49.96 1.47
CA VAL A 195 -10.48 48.72 0.82
C VAL A 195 -11.27 48.41 -0.45
N LYS A 196 -10.57 48.01 -1.49
CA LYS A 196 -11.18 47.62 -2.75
C LYS A 196 -11.84 46.22 -2.60
N PRO A 197 -13.07 46.04 -3.15
CA PRO A 197 -13.75 44.74 -3.14
C PRO A 197 -12.91 43.59 -3.71
N GLU A 198 -12.01 43.88 -4.66
CA GLU A 198 -11.11 42.94 -5.29
C GLU A 198 -10.17 42.27 -4.28
N GLU A 199 -9.70 43.00 -3.27
CA GLU A 199 -8.80 42.49 -2.23
C GLU A 199 -9.51 41.50 -1.33
N SER A 200 -10.75 41.76 -0.98
CA SER A 200 -11.61 40.85 -0.22
C SER A 200 -11.84 39.53 -0.98
N ILE A 201 -12.21 39.63 -2.26
CA ILE A 201 -12.46 38.47 -3.11
C ILE A 201 -11.15 37.64 -3.26
N LYS A 202 -10.02 38.31 -3.47
CA LYS A 202 -8.72 37.63 -3.57
C LYS A 202 -8.41 36.85 -2.30
N ASN A 203 -8.58 37.47 -1.13
CA ASN A 203 -8.29 36.80 0.15
C ASN A 203 -9.23 35.63 0.41
N LEU A 204 -10.52 35.75 0.05
CA LEU A 204 -11.48 34.63 0.12
C LEU A 204 -11.09 33.46 -0.78
N ASN A 205 -10.68 33.74 -2.02
CA ASN A 205 -10.21 32.70 -2.93
C ASN A 205 -8.93 32.01 -2.40
N GLU A 206 -8.02 32.77 -1.80
CA GLU A 206 -6.83 32.22 -1.15
C GLU A 206 -7.23 31.36 0.07
N LEU A 207 -8.22 31.77 0.86
CA LEU A 207 -8.75 31.00 1.99
C LEU A 207 -9.30 29.65 1.52
N ILE A 208 -10.18 29.65 0.51
CA ILE A 208 -10.73 28.43 -0.10
C ILE A 208 -9.59 27.53 -0.62
N THR A 209 -8.57 28.14 -1.26
CA THR A 209 -7.40 27.38 -1.75
C THR A 209 -6.66 26.69 -0.61
N TYR A 210 -6.48 27.33 0.54
CA TYR A 210 -5.81 26.70 1.69
C TYR A 210 -6.69 25.65 2.38
N GLU A 211 -8.02 25.86 2.43
CA GLU A 211 -8.95 24.84 2.93
C GLU A 211 -8.91 23.58 2.04
N THR A 212 -8.93 23.76 0.71
CA THR A 212 -8.77 22.64 -0.24
C THR A 212 -7.41 21.94 -0.07
N LYS A 213 -6.30 22.70 0.07
CA LYS A 213 -4.98 22.12 0.33
C LYS A 213 -4.94 21.33 1.63
N ALA A 214 -5.64 21.77 2.66
CA ALA A 214 -5.72 21.00 3.91
C ALA A 214 -6.40 19.65 3.68
N LEU A 215 -7.50 19.62 2.92
CA LEU A 215 -8.18 18.37 2.55
C LEU A 215 -7.30 17.47 1.67
N ASP A 216 -6.55 18.04 0.74
CA ASP A 216 -5.58 17.29 -0.09
C ASP A 216 -4.47 16.65 0.78
N GLU A 217 -3.95 17.36 1.76
CA GLU A 217 -2.97 16.80 2.70
C GLU A 217 -3.59 15.73 3.60
N ALA A 218 -4.87 15.88 4.01
CA ALA A 218 -5.61 14.85 4.71
C ALA A 218 -5.79 13.59 3.85
N LEU A 219 -6.14 13.73 2.59
CA LEU A 219 -6.25 12.62 1.64
C LEU A 219 -4.93 11.87 1.51
N LYS A 220 -3.82 12.57 1.24
CA LYS A 220 -2.47 11.99 1.14
C LYS A 220 -2.07 11.26 2.44
N TYR A 221 -2.46 11.79 3.60
CA TYR A 221 -2.25 11.15 4.89
C TYR A 221 -2.93 9.79 4.93
N TYR A 222 -4.24 9.72 4.62
CA TYR A 222 -5.00 8.48 4.68
C TYR A 222 -4.61 7.48 3.58
N GLU A 223 -4.21 7.94 2.41
CA GLU A 223 -3.62 7.10 1.38
C GLU A 223 -2.32 6.44 1.87
N SER A 224 -1.41 7.22 2.44
CA SER A 224 -0.17 6.71 3.02
C SER A 224 -0.41 5.78 4.21
N TYR A 225 -1.41 6.10 5.04
CA TYR A 225 -1.83 5.26 6.17
C TYR A 225 -2.39 3.91 5.71
N SER A 226 -3.23 3.91 4.68
CA SER A 226 -3.76 2.68 4.08
C SER A 226 -2.64 1.78 3.55
N GLN A 227 -1.65 2.36 2.86
CA GLN A 227 -0.48 1.62 2.39
C GLN A 227 0.35 1.06 3.55
N LEU A 228 0.54 1.83 4.62
CA LEU A 228 1.25 1.35 5.81
C LEU A 228 0.53 0.17 6.48
N ILE A 229 -0.80 0.19 6.59
CA ILE A 229 -1.58 -0.94 7.11
C ILE A 229 -1.35 -2.19 6.24
N TYR A 230 -1.37 -2.03 4.91
CA TYR A 230 -1.12 -3.13 3.99
C TYR A 230 0.27 -3.74 4.19
N PHE A 231 1.31 -2.91 4.27
CA PHE A 231 2.70 -3.36 4.42
C PHE A 231 3.04 -3.90 5.81
N THR A 232 2.36 -3.41 6.86
CA THR A 232 2.61 -3.85 8.24
C THR A 232 1.64 -4.93 8.71
N ASN A 233 0.58 -5.22 7.93
CA ASN A 233 -0.50 -6.16 8.28
C ASN A 233 -1.14 -5.89 9.65
N LYS A 234 -1.04 -4.68 10.17
CA LYS A 234 -1.65 -4.24 11.44
C LYS A 234 -2.09 -2.78 11.34
N GLY A 235 -3.26 -2.47 11.92
CA GLY A 235 -3.64 -1.09 12.19
C GLY A 235 -2.60 -0.44 13.14
N LEU A 236 -2.02 0.65 12.71
CA LEU A 236 -1.09 1.44 13.52
C LEU A 236 -1.91 2.21 14.57
N LYS A 237 -1.64 1.97 15.85
CA LYS A 237 -2.23 2.70 16.97
C LYS A 237 -1.36 3.87 17.37
#